data_016668320cc34e177efd47f3cb5b15ac
#
_entry.id   016668320cc34e177efd47f3cb5b15ac
#
_cell.length_a   1.000
_cell.length_b   1.000
_cell.length_c   1.000
_cell.angle_alpha   90.00
_cell.angle_beta   90.00
_cell.angle_gamma   90.00
#
_symmetry.space_group_name_H-M   'P 1'
#
loop_
_entity.id
_entity.type
_entity.pdbx_description
1 polymer ?
#
loop_
_entity_poly.entity_id
_entity_poly.type
_entity_poly.pdbx_seq_one_letter_code
_entity_poly.pdbx_strand_id
1 'polypeptide(L)'
;MEDRSVSDNQVYEIKKTVLKSPVIFAGFVGAGLVGPLSVGHMIDKLKLEEIGYIRSSHLPPSTVFMQGRLRHPFRIYTNKKGTICAIICEITLRMEGLHDIISTILEWAEKNGSHEIVILDGVAGTTHDGKAFCAAEEDLCRVMKDNDISMIPQGFITGVAGGLLNECLMRKIQGVTLLVKANDKGPDPLAAATLLDAVNRAYGMNIDTSDLRKKKKRIGADFKELSDKYTEHRKIDSNMYM
;
A
#
# COMPACT_ATOMS: atom_id res chain seq x y z
N MET A 1 9.46 -36.65 -14.66
CA MET A 1 8.42 -35.64 -14.52
C MET A 1 8.86 -34.70 -13.41
N GLU A 2 9.49 -33.59 -13.76
CA GLU A 2 9.89 -32.59 -12.79
C GLU A 2 8.62 -31.93 -12.27
N ASP A 3 8.37 -32.11 -10.99
CA ASP A 3 7.31 -31.43 -10.25
C ASP A 3 7.70 -29.93 -10.20
N ARG A 4 7.20 -29.16 -11.18
CA ARG A 4 7.25 -27.72 -11.09
C ARG A 4 6.25 -27.33 -10.02
N SER A 5 6.68 -27.30 -8.77
CA SER A 5 5.99 -26.56 -7.74
C SER A 5 5.97 -25.09 -8.18
N VAL A 6 4.94 -24.70 -8.89
CA VAL A 6 4.64 -23.30 -9.16
C VAL A 6 4.54 -22.66 -7.78
N SER A 7 5.47 -21.76 -7.45
CA SER A 7 5.40 -21.03 -6.18
C SER A 7 3.99 -20.45 -6.08
N ASP A 8 3.31 -20.72 -4.97
CA ASP A 8 1.92 -20.25 -4.74
C ASP A 8 1.80 -18.72 -4.79
N ASN A 9 2.93 -18.01 -4.77
CA ASN A 9 3.04 -16.56 -4.82
C ASN A 9 3.85 -16.13 -6.03
N GLN A 10 3.29 -15.31 -6.89
CA GLN A 10 3.93 -14.86 -8.12
C GLN A 10 3.42 -13.50 -8.58
N VAL A 11 4.36 -12.69 -9.12
CA VAL A 11 4.02 -11.49 -9.89
C VAL A 11 3.73 -11.89 -11.33
N TYR A 12 2.54 -11.55 -11.80
CA TYR A 12 2.13 -11.70 -13.20
C TYR A 12 2.22 -10.34 -13.91
N GLU A 13 3.13 -10.25 -14.86
CA GLU A 13 3.27 -9.07 -15.70
C GLU A 13 2.25 -9.15 -16.85
N ILE A 14 1.36 -8.16 -16.94
CA ILE A 14 0.37 -8.05 -18.03
C ILE A 14 0.90 -7.21 -19.20
N LYS A 15 1.97 -6.46 -18.95
CA LYS A 15 2.61 -5.60 -19.94
C LYS A 15 4.13 -5.63 -19.72
N LYS A 16 4.86 -5.98 -20.77
CA LYS A 16 6.34 -5.90 -20.72
C LYS A 16 6.75 -4.42 -20.62
N THR A 17 7.33 -4.05 -19.50
CA THR A 17 7.72 -2.67 -19.20
C THR A 17 9.17 -2.64 -18.74
N VAL A 18 9.95 -1.70 -19.25
CA VAL A 18 11.32 -1.49 -18.79
C VAL A 18 11.28 -0.56 -17.60
N LEU A 19 11.65 -1.08 -16.43
CA LEU A 19 11.80 -0.31 -15.22
C LEU A 19 13.25 0.19 -15.09
N LYS A 20 13.41 1.38 -14.49
CA LYS A 20 14.71 2.07 -14.38
C LYS A 20 14.94 2.40 -12.91
N SER A 21 15.35 1.40 -12.14
CA SER A 21 15.60 1.53 -10.70
C SER A 21 14.49 2.31 -9.98
N PRO A 22 13.23 1.84 -10.04
CA PRO A 22 12.11 2.61 -9.55
C PRO A 22 12.11 2.73 -8.02
N VAL A 23 11.63 3.86 -7.52
CA VAL A 23 11.12 3.94 -6.14
C VAL A 23 9.73 3.31 -6.12
N ILE A 24 9.49 2.42 -5.17
CA ILE A 24 8.22 1.70 -5.03
C ILE A 24 7.41 2.30 -3.89
N PHE A 25 6.22 2.82 -4.17
CA PHE A 25 5.25 3.26 -3.19
C PHE A 25 4.23 2.15 -2.96
N ALA A 26 4.13 1.65 -1.74
CA ALA A 26 3.27 0.52 -1.40
C ALA A 26 2.19 0.93 -0.39
N GLY A 27 0.95 0.50 -0.63
CA GLY A 27 -0.19 0.74 0.26
C GLY A 27 -1.02 -0.51 0.46
N PHE A 28 -1.25 -0.84 1.73
CA PHE A 28 -1.99 -2.01 2.17
C PHE A 28 -3.14 -1.61 3.08
N VAL A 29 -4.13 -2.48 3.23
CA VAL A 29 -5.26 -2.25 4.13
C VAL A 29 -4.77 -2.15 5.57
N GLY A 30 -4.99 -1.00 6.17
CA GLY A 30 -4.65 -0.63 7.54
C GLY A 30 -5.63 0.41 8.09
N ALA A 31 -5.24 1.10 9.17
CA ALA A 31 -6.10 2.10 9.80
C ALA A 31 -6.50 3.21 8.81
N GLY A 32 -7.77 3.54 8.80
CA GLY A 32 -8.33 4.57 7.92
C GLY A 32 -8.21 4.27 6.42
N LEU A 33 -7.84 3.06 6.03
CA LEU A 33 -7.52 2.69 4.65
C LEU A 33 -6.52 3.66 3.98
N VAL A 34 -5.66 4.28 4.81
CA VAL A 34 -4.74 5.34 4.36
C VAL A 34 -3.82 4.85 3.24
N GLY A 35 -3.26 3.65 3.36
CA GLY A 35 -2.38 3.06 2.34
C GLY A 35 -3.05 2.98 0.97
N PRO A 36 -4.16 2.23 0.82
CA PRO A 36 -4.88 2.13 -0.45
C PRO A 36 -5.41 3.47 -0.97
N LEU A 37 -5.89 4.35 -0.09
CA LEU A 37 -6.36 5.67 -0.48
C LEU A 37 -5.23 6.54 -1.04
N SER A 38 -4.07 6.55 -0.39
CA SER A 38 -2.91 7.32 -0.83
C SER A 38 -2.36 6.80 -2.14
N VAL A 39 -2.08 5.49 -2.23
CA VAL A 39 -1.51 4.88 -3.43
C VAL A 39 -2.50 4.93 -4.59
N GLY A 40 -3.80 4.66 -4.35
CA GLY A 40 -4.84 4.78 -5.37
C GLY A 40 -4.94 6.21 -5.92
N HIS A 41 -4.89 7.22 -5.06
CA HIS A 41 -4.89 8.62 -5.48
C HIS A 41 -3.62 9.00 -6.26
N MET A 42 -2.45 8.50 -5.83
CA MET A 42 -1.19 8.66 -6.56
C MET A 42 -1.28 8.05 -7.96
N ILE A 43 -1.81 6.83 -8.10
CA ILE A 43 -2.03 6.16 -9.38
C ILE A 43 -2.86 7.04 -10.32
N ASP A 44 -3.97 7.58 -9.83
CA ASP A 44 -4.87 8.41 -10.62
C ASP A 44 -4.23 9.75 -11.03
N LYS A 45 -3.61 10.46 -10.09
CA LYS A 45 -3.03 11.80 -10.35
C LYS A 45 -1.77 11.76 -11.19
N LEU A 46 -0.92 10.77 -10.98
CA LEU A 46 0.29 10.57 -11.79
C LEU A 46 0.03 9.77 -13.07
N LYS A 47 -1.22 9.32 -13.30
CA LYS A 47 -1.63 8.51 -14.46
C LYS A 47 -0.71 7.30 -14.64
N LEU A 48 -0.50 6.57 -13.55
CA LEU A 48 0.31 5.35 -13.59
C LEU A 48 -0.45 4.27 -14.35
N GLU A 49 0.27 3.50 -15.15
CA GLU A 49 -0.28 2.39 -15.92
C GLU A 49 -0.11 1.07 -15.17
N GLU A 50 -1.15 0.24 -15.15
CA GLU A 50 -1.08 -1.11 -14.58
C GLU A 50 -0.15 -1.97 -15.44
N ILE A 51 0.82 -2.61 -14.79
CA ILE A 51 1.82 -3.47 -15.45
C ILE A 51 1.77 -4.90 -14.98
N GLY A 52 1.09 -5.18 -13.88
CA GLY A 52 0.99 -6.53 -13.34
C GLY A 52 0.15 -6.61 -12.07
N TYR A 53 0.02 -7.83 -11.58
CA TYR A 53 -0.66 -8.13 -10.34
C TYR A 53 0.05 -9.25 -9.59
N ILE A 54 -0.19 -9.35 -8.29
CA ILE A 54 0.34 -10.42 -7.45
C ILE A 54 -0.76 -11.44 -7.21
N ARG A 55 -0.48 -12.69 -7.55
CA ARG A 55 -1.30 -13.85 -7.21
C ARG A 55 -0.68 -14.55 -6.01
N SER A 56 -1.53 -14.97 -5.08
CA SER A 56 -1.12 -15.78 -3.93
C SER A 56 -2.30 -16.65 -3.49
N SER A 57 -2.02 -17.87 -3.06
CA SER A 57 -3.00 -18.75 -2.40
C SER A 57 -3.41 -18.22 -1.01
N HIS A 58 -2.60 -17.33 -0.43
CA HIS A 58 -2.87 -16.69 0.85
C HIS A 58 -3.79 -15.46 0.74
N LEU A 59 -4.15 -15.04 -0.47
CA LEU A 59 -5.16 -14.00 -0.65
C LEU A 59 -6.55 -14.61 -0.40
N PRO A 60 -7.44 -13.93 0.34
CA PRO A 60 -8.81 -14.35 0.42
C PRO A 60 -9.45 -14.35 -0.98
N PRO A 61 -10.40 -15.26 -1.27
CA PRO A 61 -11.07 -15.33 -2.58
C PRO A 61 -11.94 -14.09 -2.78
N SER A 62 -11.34 -13.03 -3.31
CA SER A 62 -11.97 -11.71 -3.46
C SER A 62 -11.60 -11.09 -4.79
N THR A 63 -12.54 -10.33 -5.32
CA THR A 63 -12.36 -9.52 -6.51
C THR A 63 -12.80 -8.09 -6.23
N VAL A 64 -12.03 -7.14 -6.70
CA VAL A 64 -12.38 -5.72 -6.66
C VAL A 64 -13.09 -5.36 -7.96
N PHE A 65 -14.11 -4.53 -7.89
CA PHE A 65 -14.70 -3.93 -9.08
C PHE A 65 -14.85 -2.42 -8.89
N MET A 66 -14.53 -1.68 -9.93
CA MET A 66 -14.67 -0.23 -9.97
C MET A 66 -15.36 0.17 -11.28
N GLN A 67 -16.39 0.98 -11.17
CA GLN A 67 -17.20 1.39 -12.34
C GLN A 67 -17.67 0.20 -13.21
N GLY A 68 -18.06 -0.90 -12.56
CA GLY A 68 -18.51 -2.12 -13.21
C GLY A 68 -17.41 -3.00 -13.83
N ARG A 69 -16.13 -2.64 -13.71
CA ARG A 69 -15.00 -3.42 -14.24
C ARG A 69 -14.31 -4.19 -13.13
N LEU A 70 -14.08 -5.48 -13.38
CA LEU A 70 -13.33 -6.35 -12.48
C LEU A 70 -11.85 -6.01 -12.50
N ARG A 71 -11.21 -6.07 -11.32
CA ARG A 71 -9.78 -5.84 -11.12
C ARG A 71 -9.21 -6.83 -10.12
N HIS A 72 -7.95 -7.18 -10.31
CA HIS A 72 -7.20 -7.90 -9.29
C HIS A 72 -7.08 -7.03 -8.03
N PRO A 73 -7.22 -7.59 -6.82
CA PRO A 73 -7.15 -6.82 -5.58
C PRO A 73 -5.72 -6.38 -5.23
N PHE A 74 -4.70 -6.99 -5.83
CA PHE A 74 -3.29 -6.72 -5.56
C PHE A 74 -2.57 -6.42 -6.88
N ARG A 75 -2.30 -5.14 -7.14
CA ARG A 75 -1.86 -4.64 -8.45
C ARG A 75 -0.57 -3.85 -8.37
N ILE A 76 0.15 -3.82 -9.49
CA ILE A 76 1.41 -3.09 -9.68
C ILE A 76 1.24 -2.12 -10.85
N TYR A 77 1.65 -0.88 -10.62
CA TYR A 77 1.59 0.21 -11.59
C TYR A 77 2.95 0.86 -11.76
N THR A 78 3.16 1.54 -12.89
CA THR A 78 4.36 2.35 -13.11
C THR A 78 4.06 3.60 -13.92
N ASN A 79 4.94 4.60 -13.83
CA ASN A 79 4.91 5.76 -14.71
C ASN A 79 5.55 5.43 -16.07
N LYS A 80 5.30 6.25 -17.08
CA LYS A 80 5.86 6.07 -18.44
C LYS A 80 7.38 6.00 -18.48
N LYS A 81 8.07 6.59 -17.50
CA LYS A 81 9.55 6.60 -17.44
C LYS A 81 10.11 5.33 -16.79
N GLY A 82 9.30 4.55 -16.10
CA GLY A 82 9.72 3.36 -15.35
C GLY A 82 10.53 3.68 -14.08
N THR A 83 10.41 4.89 -13.53
CA THR A 83 11.17 5.37 -12.36
C THR A 83 10.35 5.38 -11.07
N ILE A 84 9.05 5.24 -11.17
CA ILE A 84 8.12 5.18 -10.04
C ILE A 84 7.24 3.96 -10.25
N CYS A 85 7.15 3.11 -9.22
CA CYS A 85 6.16 2.04 -9.16
C CYS A 85 5.21 2.26 -7.98
N ALA A 86 3.99 1.80 -8.15
CA ALA A 86 3.01 1.78 -7.08
C ALA A 86 2.46 0.36 -6.91
N ILE A 87 2.46 -0.13 -5.69
CA ILE A 87 1.88 -1.42 -5.30
C ILE A 87 0.69 -1.15 -4.40
N ILE A 88 -0.48 -1.61 -4.81
CA ILE A 88 -1.73 -1.43 -4.06
C ILE A 88 -2.37 -2.78 -3.77
N CYS A 89 -2.68 -3.03 -2.49
CA CYS A 89 -3.50 -4.17 -2.08
C CYS A 89 -4.75 -3.64 -1.37
N GLU A 90 -5.92 -3.91 -1.96
CA GLU A 90 -7.22 -3.40 -1.47
C GLU A 90 -7.99 -4.40 -0.61
N ILE A 91 -7.36 -5.52 -0.27
CA ILE A 91 -7.91 -6.54 0.63
C ILE A 91 -6.96 -6.79 1.79
N THR A 92 -7.54 -7.21 2.92
CA THR A 92 -6.73 -7.59 4.08
C THR A 92 -5.98 -8.89 3.80
N LEU A 93 -4.68 -8.86 4.00
CA LEU A 93 -3.82 -10.05 3.89
C LEU A 93 -3.92 -10.88 5.18
N ARG A 94 -3.89 -12.20 5.03
CA ARG A 94 -3.82 -13.11 6.18
C ARG A 94 -2.40 -13.15 6.72
N MET A 95 -2.26 -13.38 8.02
CA MET A 95 -0.93 -13.53 8.63
C MET A 95 -0.21 -14.76 8.10
N GLU A 96 -0.98 -15.85 7.84
CA GLU A 96 -0.46 -17.03 7.18
C GLU A 96 -0.04 -16.68 5.74
N GLY A 97 1.21 -16.96 5.41
CA GLY A 97 1.78 -16.66 4.08
C GLY A 97 2.17 -15.20 3.85
N LEU A 98 2.07 -14.34 4.88
CA LEU A 98 2.48 -12.94 4.75
C LEU A 98 3.98 -12.83 4.40
N HIS A 99 4.83 -13.67 4.98
CA HIS A 99 6.26 -13.71 4.67
C HIS A 99 6.51 -14.01 3.18
N ASP A 100 5.81 -14.97 2.61
CA ASP A 100 5.97 -15.35 1.21
C ASP A 100 5.50 -14.24 0.26
N ILE A 101 4.42 -13.54 0.61
CA ILE A 101 3.95 -12.37 -0.14
C ILE A 101 5.01 -11.25 -0.10
N ILE A 102 5.59 -10.98 1.06
CA ILE A 102 6.63 -9.98 1.25
C ILE A 102 7.88 -10.35 0.44
N SER A 103 8.32 -11.59 0.51
CA SER A 103 9.44 -12.09 -0.31
C SER A 103 9.17 -11.92 -1.80
N THR A 104 7.97 -12.25 -2.25
CA THR A 104 7.57 -12.07 -3.66
C THR A 104 7.64 -10.61 -4.12
N ILE A 105 7.21 -9.67 -3.27
CA ILE A 105 7.32 -8.23 -3.56
C ILE A 105 8.77 -7.81 -3.68
N LEU A 106 9.61 -8.22 -2.73
CA LEU A 106 11.01 -7.80 -2.69
C LEU A 106 11.86 -8.46 -3.78
N GLU A 107 11.64 -9.72 -4.08
CA GLU A 107 12.28 -10.40 -5.21
C GLU A 107 11.95 -9.71 -6.54
N TRP A 108 10.68 -9.30 -6.72
CA TRP A 108 10.29 -8.52 -7.89
C TRP A 108 10.95 -7.14 -7.90
N ALA A 109 11.04 -6.46 -6.74
CA ALA A 109 11.70 -5.18 -6.60
C ALA A 109 13.19 -5.26 -6.97
N GLU A 110 13.91 -6.24 -6.41
CA GLU A 110 15.33 -6.50 -6.69
C GLU A 110 15.57 -6.81 -8.17
N LYS A 111 14.78 -7.72 -8.75
CA LYS A 111 14.83 -8.07 -10.17
C LYS A 111 14.69 -6.86 -11.09
N ASN A 112 13.94 -5.85 -10.66
CA ASN A 112 13.71 -4.62 -11.41
C ASN A 112 14.64 -3.46 -10.99
N GLY A 113 15.66 -3.76 -10.17
CA GLY A 113 16.65 -2.79 -9.73
C GLY A 113 16.13 -1.70 -8.80
N SER A 114 15.00 -1.96 -8.14
CA SER A 114 14.49 -1.03 -7.13
C SER A 114 15.44 -1.01 -5.92
N HIS A 115 15.76 0.18 -5.47
CA HIS A 115 16.64 0.41 -4.32
C HIS A 115 15.90 0.96 -3.10
N GLU A 116 14.64 1.37 -3.27
CA GLU A 116 13.86 1.98 -2.21
C GLU A 116 12.39 1.57 -2.26
N ILE A 117 11.85 1.24 -1.08
CA ILE A 117 10.44 0.93 -0.85
C ILE A 117 9.86 1.87 0.19
N VAL A 118 8.84 2.60 -0.20
CA VAL A 118 8.10 3.58 0.62
C VAL A 118 6.74 3.00 0.95
N ILE A 119 6.52 2.67 2.20
CA ILE A 119 5.25 2.11 2.66
C ILE A 119 4.40 3.25 3.21
N LEU A 120 3.19 3.38 2.68
CA LEU A 120 2.22 4.39 3.10
C LEU A 120 1.17 3.72 3.99
N ASP A 121 1.09 4.11 5.27
CA ASP A 121 0.18 3.45 6.21
C ASP A 121 -0.42 4.43 7.23
N GLY A 122 -1.51 3.99 7.87
CA GLY A 122 -2.18 4.71 8.94
C GLY A 122 -1.96 4.03 10.29
N VAL A 123 -1.79 4.85 11.33
CA VAL A 123 -1.82 4.37 12.72
C VAL A 123 -3.16 4.75 13.33
N ALA A 124 -3.84 3.77 13.93
CA ALA A 124 -5.10 4.00 14.58
C ALA A 124 -5.00 5.07 15.68
N GLY A 125 -5.87 6.06 15.62
CA GLY A 125 -5.91 7.17 16.56
C GLY A 125 -7.27 7.83 16.60
N THR A 126 -7.56 8.53 17.70
CA THR A 126 -8.86 9.21 17.88
C THR A 126 -8.97 10.52 17.10
N THR A 127 -7.83 11.14 16.78
CA THR A 127 -7.81 12.45 16.09
C THR A 127 -6.63 12.51 15.13
N HIS A 128 -6.92 12.97 13.92
CA HIS A 128 -5.89 13.33 12.95
C HIS A 128 -5.23 14.66 13.40
N ASP A 129 -3.91 14.65 13.55
CA ASP A 129 -3.12 15.82 14.01
C ASP A 129 -2.46 16.60 12.85
N GLY A 130 -2.73 16.22 11.62
CA GLY A 130 -2.19 16.88 10.43
C GLY A 130 -0.70 16.65 10.19
N LYS A 131 -0.10 15.69 10.88
CA LYS A 131 1.33 15.40 10.79
C LYS A 131 1.60 14.01 10.22
N ALA A 132 2.62 13.93 9.39
CA ALA A 132 3.19 12.67 8.95
C ALA A 132 4.44 12.35 9.78
N PHE A 133 4.66 11.07 10.02
CA PHE A 133 5.81 10.53 10.73
C PHE A 133 6.51 9.50 9.86
N CYS A 134 7.77 9.21 10.15
CA CYS A 134 8.48 8.14 9.48
C CYS A 134 9.16 7.19 10.46
N ALA A 135 9.38 5.97 10.00
CA ALA A 135 10.32 5.03 10.56
C ALA A 135 11.15 4.42 9.42
N ALA A 136 12.47 4.50 9.51
CA ALA A 136 13.41 4.06 8.50
C ALA A 136 14.81 3.90 9.12
N GLU A 137 15.78 3.47 8.32
CA GLU A 137 17.19 3.56 8.69
C GLU A 137 17.69 5.01 8.73
N GLU A 138 18.82 5.22 9.38
CA GLU A 138 19.33 6.56 9.75
C GLU A 138 19.43 7.53 8.56
N ASP A 139 19.92 7.07 7.42
CA ASP A 139 20.12 7.94 6.25
C ASP A 139 18.80 8.45 5.69
N LEU A 140 17.79 7.56 5.56
CA LEU A 140 16.45 7.96 5.15
C LEU A 140 15.76 8.82 6.20
N CYS A 141 15.97 8.55 7.49
CA CYS A 141 15.47 9.40 8.57
C CYS A 141 15.96 10.84 8.47
N ARG A 142 17.23 11.05 8.07
CA ARG A 142 17.77 12.40 7.84
C ARG A 142 17.05 13.09 6.68
N VAL A 143 16.91 12.40 5.55
CA VAL A 143 16.17 12.92 4.39
C VAL A 143 14.72 13.29 4.77
N MET A 144 14.03 12.45 5.53
CA MET A 144 12.67 12.71 5.99
C MET A 144 12.61 13.93 6.91
N LYS A 145 13.54 14.05 7.84
CA LYS A 145 13.64 15.20 8.76
C LYS A 145 13.86 16.53 8.02
N ASP A 146 14.72 16.54 7.00
CA ASP A 146 14.99 17.72 6.18
C ASP A 146 13.76 18.16 5.37
N ASN A 147 12.76 17.29 5.25
CA ASN A 147 11.48 17.54 4.57
C ASN A 147 10.29 17.66 5.55
N ASP A 148 10.54 18.08 6.80
CA ASP A 148 9.53 18.27 7.85
C ASP A 148 8.69 17.03 8.16
N ILE A 149 9.30 15.84 8.08
CA ILE A 149 8.68 14.58 8.49
C ILE A 149 9.38 14.08 9.75
N SER A 150 8.65 14.06 10.87
CA SER A 150 9.20 13.67 12.15
C SER A 150 9.41 12.17 12.24
N MET A 151 10.48 11.74 12.90
CA MET A 151 10.70 10.33 13.22
C MET A 151 9.81 9.89 14.38
N ILE A 152 9.38 8.63 14.35
CA ILE A 152 8.81 7.98 15.52
C ILE A 152 9.96 7.56 16.43
N PRO A 153 10.01 8.04 17.69
CA PRO A 153 11.18 7.82 18.56
C PRO A 153 11.35 6.35 18.94
N GLN A 154 10.25 5.63 19.14
CA GLN A 154 10.25 4.19 19.43
C GLN A 154 8.85 3.61 19.21
N GLY A 155 8.76 2.32 18.89
CA GLY A 155 7.50 1.61 18.73
C GLY A 155 7.67 0.29 18.00
N PHE A 156 6.55 -0.30 17.66
CA PHE A 156 6.48 -1.50 16.85
C PHE A 156 5.64 -1.21 15.60
N ILE A 157 6.13 -1.64 14.46
CA ILE A 157 5.37 -1.65 13.21
C ILE A 157 5.08 -3.11 12.91
N THR A 158 3.82 -3.46 12.74
CA THR A 158 3.35 -4.83 12.56
C THR A 158 2.68 -5.03 11.20
N GLY A 159 2.31 -6.26 10.88
CA GLY A 159 1.65 -6.58 9.61
C GLY A 159 2.59 -6.44 8.40
N VAL A 160 2.00 -6.08 7.26
CA VAL A 160 2.74 -5.99 5.99
C VAL A 160 3.86 -4.96 6.06
N ALA A 161 3.59 -3.80 6.65
CA ALA A 161 4.58 -2.73 6.77
C ALA A 161 5.79 -3.15 7.61
N GLY A 162 5.54 -3.77 8.76
CA GLY A 162 6.61 -4.27 9.62
C GLY A 162 7.43 -5.37 8.95
N GLY A 163 6.76 -6.31 8.28
CA GLY A 163 7.43 -7.39 7.57
C GLY A 163 8.28 -6.88 6.40
N LEU A 164 7.76 -5.93 5.59
CA LEU A 164 8.52 -5.31 4.50
C LEU A 164 9.75 -4.58 5.01
N LEU A 165 9.63 -3.78 6.08
CA LEU A 165 10.77 -3.06 6.66
C LEU A 165 11.84 -4.04 7.17
N ASN A 166 11.43 -5.09 7.89
CA ASN A 166 12.36 -6.09 8.39
C ASN A 166 13.12 -6.81 7.27
N GLU A 167 12.43 -7.21 6.21
CA GLU A 167 13.04 -7.83 5.04
C GLU A 167 13.92 -6.83 4.26
N CYS A 168 13.54 -5.54 4.18
CA CYS A 168 14.38 -4.50 3.58
C CYS A 168 15.71 -4.39 4.31
N LEU A 169 15.70 -4.38 5.66
CA LEU A 169 16.93 -4.39 6.48
C LEU A 169 17.82 -5.59 6.17
N MET A 170 17.23 -6.80 6.08
CA MET A 170 17.97 -8.03 5.81
C MET A 170 18.59 -8.03 4.40
N ARG A 171 17.88 -7.50 3.41
CA ARG A 171 18.31 -7.48 1.99
C ARG A 171 19.10 -6.22 1.61
N LYS A 172 19.29 -5.28 2.54
CA LYS A 172 19.95 -3.99 2.30
C LYS A 172 19.27 -3.14 1.21
N ILE A 173 17.94 -3.23 1.15
CA ILE A 173 17.08 -2.35 0.36
C ILE A 173 16.66 -1.20 1.28
N GLN A 174 16.68 0.02 0.79
CA GLN A 174 16.19 1.16 1.57
C GLN A 174 14.69 1.03 1.82
N GLY A 175 14.28 0.88 3.08
CA GLY A 175 12.89 0.78 3.49
C GLY A 175 12.49 1.96 4.37
N VAL A 176 11.39 2.62 4.04
CA VAL A 176 10.79 3.65 4.88
C VAL A 176 9.28 3.42 4.97
N THR A 177 8.73 3.55 6.16
CA THR A 177 7.28 3.72 6.31
C THR A 177 6.96 5.15 6.67
N LEU A 178 6.03 5.74 5.92
CA LEU A 178 5.42 7.01 6.24
C LEU A 178 4.07 6.75 6.91
N LEU A 179 3.87 7.30 8.07
CA LEU A 179 2.73 7.05 8.95
C LEU A 179 1.97 8.33 9.25
N VAL A 180 0.67 8.20 9.40
CA VAL A 180 -0.21 9.28 9.83
C VAL A 180 -1.25 8.75 10.80
N LYS A 181 -1.63 9.52 11.80
CA LYS A 181 -2.78 9.16 12.65
C LYS A 181 -4.06 9.21 11.85
N ALA A 182 -4.81 8.13 11.85
CA ALA A 182 -6.01 7.96 11.06
C ALA A 182 -7.17 7.42 11.91
N ASN A 183 -8.37 7.75 11.49
CA ASN A 183 -9.58 7.20 12.07
C ASN A 183 -9.69 5.70 11.76
N ASP A 184 -9.87 4.86 12.75
CA ASP A 184 -10.00 3.40 12.62
C ASP A 184 -11.42 2.92 12.26
N LYS A 185 -12.42 3.83 12.33
CA LYS A 185 -13.84 3.52 12.08
C LYS A 185 -14.24 3.53 10.61
N GLY A 186 -13.32 3.87 9.71
CA GLY A 186 -13.60 3.93 8.28
C GLY A 186 -12.52 4.68 7.50
N PRO A 187 -12.73 4.87 6.19
CA PRO A 187 -11.76 5.56 5.34
C PRO A 187 -11.46 6.98 5.82
N ASP A 188 -10.18 7.35 5.84
CA ASP A 188 -9.72 8.69 6.23
C ASP A 188 -8.97 9.38 5.08
N PRO A 189 -9.69 10.02 4.14
CA PRO A 189 -9.07 10.70 3.01
C PRO A 189 -8.25 11.93 3.43
N LEU A 190 -8.51 12.53 4.60
CA LEU A 190 -7.71 13.64 5.09
C LEU A 190 -6.34 13.17 5.58
N ALA A 191 -6.29 12.03 6.27
CA ALA A 191 -5.04 11.38 6.63
C ALA A 191 -4.23 10.98 5.38
N ALA A 192 -4.89 10.40 4.37
CA ALA A 192 -4.25 10.09 3.09
C ALA A 192 -3.70 11.34 2.38
N ALA A 193 -4.43 12.47 2.40
CA ALA A 193 -3.95 13.74 1.84
C ALA A 193 -2.68 14.23 2.57
N THR A 194 -2.69 14.18 3.89
CA THR A 194 -1.52 14.58 4.70
C THR A 194 -0.30 13.73 4.40
N LEU A 195 -0.50 12.42 4.23
CA LEU A 195 0.57 11.49 3.89
C LEU A 195 1.15 11.79 2.49
N LEU A 196 0.29 12.06 1.51
CA LEU A 196 0.72 12.43 0.17
C LEU A 196 1.41 13.80 0.10
N ASP A 197 1.03 14.75 0.95
CA ASP A 197 1.77 16.02 1.07
C ASP A 197 3.18 15.79 1.62
N ALA A 198 3.37 14.82 2.51
CA ALA A 198 4.69 14.40 2.97
C ALA A 198 5.49 13.73 1.84
N VAL A 199 4.87 12.85 1.05
CA VAL A 199 5.47 12.27 -0.15
C VAL A 199 5.90 13.35 -1.14
N ASN A 200 5.05 14.36 -1.38
CA ASN A 200 5.39 15.48 -2.26
C ASN A 200 6.65 16.20 -1.80
N ARG A 201 6.78 16.48 -0.50
CA ARG A 201 7.99 17.13 0.04
C ARG A 201 9.22 16.25 -0.06
N ALA A 202 9.13 15.00 0.41
CA ALA A 202 10.30 14.12 0.50
C ALA A 202 10.82 13.65 -0.86
N TYR A 203 9.93 13.49 -1.85
CA TYR A 203 10.27 12.94 -3.17
C TYR A 203 10.15 13.94 -4.31
N GLY A 204 9.94 15.23 -4.01
CA GLY A 204 9.81 16.27 -5.04
C GLY A 204 8.66 16.03 -6.01
N MET A 205 7.58 15.39 -5.53
CA MET A 205 6.40 15.11 -6.34
C MET A 205 5.41 16.28 -6.29
N ASN A 206 4.48 16.29 -7.24
CA ASN A 206 3.41 17.28 -7.28
C ASN A 206 2.04 16.59 -7.45
N ILE A 207 1.66 15.82 -6.43
CA ILE A 207 0.39 15.13 -6.37
C ILE A 207 -0.64 16.09 -5.78
N ASP A 208 -1.66 16.47 -6.56
CA ASP A 208 -2.76 17.31 -6.07
C ASP A 208 -3.64 16.53 -5.08
N THR A 209 -3.62 16.94 -3.82
CA THR A 209 -4.38 16.31 -2.71
C THR A 209 -5.72 16.97 -2.44
N SER A 210 -6.10 18.02 -3.19
CA SER A 210 -7.30 18.81 -2.96
C SER A 210 -8.59 18.00 -2.99
N ASP A 211 -8.68 17.00 -3.86
CA ASP A 211 -9.84 16.12 -3.98
C ASP A 211 -10.05 15.26 -2.73
N LEU A 212 -8.95 14.73 -2.15
CA LEU A 212 -9.02 13.97 -0.89
C LEU A 212 -9.53 14.83 0.25
N ARG A 213 -9.11 16.08 0.33
CA ARG A 213 -9.56 17.03 1.36
C ARG A 213 -11.04 17.39 1.22
N LYS A 214 -11.55 17.46 -0.01
CA LYS A 214 -12.97 17.72 -0.31
C LYS A 214 -13.87 16.51 -0.09
N LYS A 215 -13.35 15.30 -0.28
CA LYS A 215 -14.10 14.03 -0.27
C LYS A 215 -14.50 13.52 1.11
N LYS A 216 -14.22 14.23 2.20
CA LYS A 216 -14.58 13.85 3.59
C LYS A 216 -16.04 13.39 3.78
N LYS A 217 -16.95 13.76 2.87
CA LYS A 217 -18.39 13.41 2.94
C LYS A 217 -18.79 12.22 2.02
N ARG A 218 -18.10 11.98 0.91
CA ARG A 218 -18.57 11.03 -0.11
C ARG A 218 -17.98 9.63 0.01
N ILE A 219 -16.67 9.53 0.24
CA ILE A 219 -15.98 8.24 0.34
C ILE A 219 -16.40 7.46 1.58
N GLY A 220 -16.72 8.15 2.67
CA GLY A 220 -17.22 7.51 3.89
C GLY A 220 -18.54 6.75 3.71
N ALA A 221 -19.41 7.20 2.80
CA ALA A 221 -20.69 6.54 2.53
C ALA A 221 -20.50 5.30 1.63
N ASP A 222 -19.74 5.44 0.55
CA ASP A 222 -19.59 4.38 -0.44
C ASP A 222 -18.75 3.20 0.09
N PHE A 223 -17.73 3.49 0.90
CA PHE A 223 -16.89 2.45 1.52
C PHE A 223 -17.55 1.80 2.74
N LYS A 224 -18.33 2.56 3.50
CA LYS A 224 -19.13 1.98 4.59
C LYS A 224 -20.15 0.99 4.03
N GLU A 225 -20.81 1.33 2.96
CA GLU A 225 -21.75 0.45 2.26
C GLU A 225 -21.06 -0.84 1.73
N LEU A 226 -19.86 -0.71 1.16
CA LEU A 226 -19.05 -1.85 0.73
C LEU A 226 -18.56 -2.71 1.91
N SER A 227 -18.10 -2.09 2.99
CA SER A 227 -17.62 -2.79 4.19
C SER A 227 -18.77 -3.49 4.92
N ASP A 228 -19.93 -2.83 5.03
CA ASP A 228 -21.13 -3.38 5.67
C ASP A 228 -21.65 -4.58 4.86
N LYS A 229 -21.70 -4.48 3.53
CA LYS A 229 -22.04 -5.62 2.64
C LYS A 229 -21.05 -6.77 2.76
N TYR A 230 -19.76 -6.51 2.88
CA TYR A 230 -18.74 -7.56 3.06
C TYR A 230 -18.87 -8.25 4.43
N THR A 231 -19.17 -7.48 5.46
CA THR A 231 -19.36 -8.01 6.83
C THR A 231 -20.66 -8.82 6.94
N GLU A 232 -21.70 -8.41 6.22
CA GLU A 232 -22.99 -9.09 6.17
C GLU A 232 -22.88 -10.44 5.43
N HIS A 233 -22.19 -10.50 4.31
CA HIS A 233 -21.88 -11.76 3.62
C HIS A 233 -21.09 -12.73 4.50
N ARG A 234 -20.14 -12.24 5.27
CA ARG A 234 -19.34 -13.06 6.17
C ARG A 234 -20.16 -13.66 7.33
N LYS A 235 -21.21 -12.96 7.79
CA LYS A 235 -22.15 -13.48 8.81
C LYS A 235 -23.09 -14.53 8.23
N ILE A 236 -23.49 -14.40 6.98
CA ILE A 236 -24.33 -15.37 6.27
C ILE A 236 -23.57 -16.68 6.09
N ASP A 237 -22.29 -16.63 5.65
CA ASP A 237 -21.45 -17.82 5.51
C ASP A 237 -21.19 -18.54 6.85
N SER A 238 -21.01 -17.80 7.94
CA SER A 238 -20.81 -18.44 9.27
C SER A 238 -22.09 -19.10 9.81
N ASN A 239 -23.26 -18.64 9.43
CA ASN A 239 -24.54 -19.23 9.84
C ASN A 239 -25.01 -20.40 8.95
N MET A 240 -24.39 -20.61 7.78
CA MET A 240 -24.73 -21.71 6.87
C MET A 240 -23.94 -23.00 7.17
N TYR A 241 -22.98 -22.93 8.10
CA TYR A 241 -22.17 -24.08 8.54
C TYR A 241 -22.40 -24.46 10.03
N MET A 242 -23.49 -24.00 10.66
CA MET A 242 -24.03 -24.51 11.91
C MET A 242 -25.32 -25.28 11.60
#